data_6342114f37cbbe5ca1f685f032ecbaf5
#
_entry.id   6342114f37cbbe5ca1f685f032ecbaf5
#
_cell.length_a   1.000
_cell.length_b   1.000
_cell.length_c   1.000
_cell.angle_alpha   90.00
_cell.angle_beta   90.00
_cell.angle_gamma   90.00
#
_symmetry.space_group_name_H-M   'P 1'
#
loop_
_entity.id
_entity.type
_entity.pdbx_description
1 polymer ?
#
loop_
_entity_poly.entity_id
_entity_poly.type
_entity_poly.pdbx_seq_one_letter_code
_entity_poly.pdbx_strand_id
1 'polypeptide(L)'
;MGEVVETPPEFPGGPQKMKEFIDNNLRYPDELESDVQGRVIVQFMIERDGTVSSPAVVESLHPLLDKEALRVISLMPKWSPAKVGGNIVETRYTVPVNFKLK
;
A
#
# COMPACT_ATOMS: atom_id res chain seq x y z
N MET A 1 -2.60 -18.91 -31.01
CA MET A 1 -1.91 -18.62 -29.79
C MET A 1 -2.50 -17.39 -29.12
N GLY A 2 -2.98 -17.52 -27.93
CA GLY A 2 -3.57 -16.42 -27.22
C GLY A 2 -2.54 -15.65 -26.42
N GLU A 3 -2.75 -14.35 -26.31
CA GLU A 3 -1.97 -13.56 -25.40
C GLU A 3 -2.58 -13.60 -24.02
N VAL A 4 -1.72 -13.58 -23.02
CA VAL A 4 -2.18 -13.44 -21.66
C VAL A 4 -2.45 -11.95 -21.43
N VAL A 5 -3.71 -11.61 -21.21
CA VAL A 5 -4.09 -10.24 -20.91
C VAL A 5 -4.00 -10.07 -19.41
N GLU A 6 -3.06 -9.25 -18.97
CA GLU A 6 -2.88 -8.98 -17.57
C GLU A 6 -3.59 -7.68 -17.21
N THR A 7 -4.45 -7.75 -16.20
CA THR A 7 -5.08 -6.57 -15.63
C THR A 7 -4.46 -6.38 -14.25
N PRO A 8 -3.76 -5.27 -14.02
CA PRO A 8 -3.16 -5.04 -12.70
C PRO A 8 -4.24 -4.80 -11.66
N PRO A 9 -3.92 -5.03 -10.38
CA PRO A 9 -4.86 -4.68 -9.32
C PRO A 9 -4.97 -3.16 -9.23
N GLU A 10 -6.12 -2.69 -8.77
CA GLU A 10 -6.35 -1.25 -8.69
C GLU A 10 -7.04 -0.85 -7.39
N PHE A 11 -6.50 0.19 -6.75
CA PHE A 11 -7.14 0.83 -5.62
C PHE A 11 -8.43 1.52 -6.11
N PRO A 12 -9.52 1.50 -5.31
CA PRO A 12 -10.76 2.17 -5.73
C PRO A 12 -10.53 3.62 -6.12
N GLY A 13 -10.80 3.95 -7.37
CA GLY A 13 -10.59 5.29 -7.91
C GLY A 13 -9.20 5.53 -8.47
N GLY A 14 -8.31 4.52 -8.43
CA GLY A 14 -7.00 4.57 -9.07
C GLY A 14 -5.88 5.12 -8.20
N PRO A 15 -4.67 5.28 -8.79
CA PRO A 15 -3.47 5.68 -8.03
C PRO A 15 -3.59 7.01 -7.29
N GLN A 16 -4.27 7.98 -7.89
CA GLN A 16 -4.45 9.28 -7.24
C GLN A 16 -5.28 9.17 -5.98
N LYS A 17 -6.34 8.35 -6.02
CA LYS A 17 -7.18 8.12 -4.83
C LYS A 17 -6.42 7.37 -3.76
N MET A 18 -5.54 6.45 -4.15
CA MET A 18 -4.69 5.75 -3.20
C MET A 18 -3.76 6.71 -2.47
N LYS A 19 -3.14 7.63 -3.21
CA LYS A 19 -2.26 8.64 -2.61
C LYS A 19 -3.04 9.51 -1.63
N GLU A 20 -4.24 9.95 -2.00
CA GLU A 20 -5.09 10.73 -1.12
C GLU A 20 -5.46 9.95 0.15
N PHE A 21 -5.79 8.68 -0.01
CA PHE A 21 -6.12 7.84 1.13
C PHE A 21 -4.96 7.76 2.12
N ILE A 22 -3.76 7.50 1.61
CA ILE A 22 -2.57 7.40 2.46
C ILE A 22 -2.32 8.74 3.15
N ASP A 23 -2.30 9.83 2.40
CA ASP A 23 -2.03 11.16 2.95
C ASP A 23 -3.07 11.57 4.01
N ASN A 24 -4.33 11.22 3.81
CA ASN A 24 -5.41 11.59 4.73
C ASN A 24 -5.38 10.78 6.02
N ASN A 25 -4.82 9.58 5.99
CA ASN A 25 -4.81 8.69 7.16
C ASN A 25 -3.47 8.66 7.89
N LEU A 26 -2.43 9.21 7.29
CA LEU A 26 -1.09 9.16 7.84
C LEU A 26 -0.92 10.18 8.97
N ARG A 27 -0.34 9.74 10.08
CA ARG A 27 -0.08 10.59 11.23
C ARG A 27 1.35 10.42 11.70
N TYR A 28 1.99 11.52 12.10
CA TYR A 28 3.28 11.42 12.77
C TYR A 28 3.04 10.99 14.22
N PRO A 29 3.75 9.96 14.68
CA PRO A 29 3.63 9.53 16.08
C PRO A 29 4.14 10.62 17.03
N ASP A 30 3.41 10.82 18.12
CA ASP A 30 3.80 11.82 19.13
C ASP A 30 5.12 11.46 19.79
N GLU A 31 5.45 10.18 19.86
CA GLU A 31 6.67 9.69 20.48
C GLU A 31 7.92 9.97 19.67
N LEU A 32 7.77 10.43 18.44
CA LEU A 32 8.91 10.69 17.57
C LEU A 32 9.62 11.95 18.04
N GLU A 33 10.87 11.80 18.49
CA GLU A 33 11.61 12.89 19.10
C GLU A 33 12.32 13.80 18.12
N SER A 34 12.44 13.41 16.88
CA SER A 34 13.12 14.19 15.86
C SER A 34 12.31 14.23 14.58
N ASP A 35 12.61 15.25 13.78
CA ASP A 35 11.91 15.44 12.51
C ASP A 35 12.50 14.51 11.46
N VAL A 36 11.96 13.30 11.38
CA VAL A 36 12.40 12.31 10.40
C VAL A 36 11.51 12.41 9.16
N GLN A 37 12.12 12.58 8.01
CA GLN A 37 11.41 12.60 6.74
C GLN A 37 12.00 11.54 5.82
N GLY A 38 11.19 11.05 4.90
CA GLY A 38 11.59 10.02 3.96
C GLY A 38 10.43 9.12 3.65
N ARG A 39 10.76 7.88 3.27
CA ARG A 39 9.71 6.94 2.90
C ARG A 39 9.92 5.59 3.55
N VAL A 40 8.79 4.94 3.81
CA VAL A 40 8.74 3.53 4.18
C VAL A 40 8.13 2.80 2.99
N ILE A 41 8.78 1.75 2.53
CA ILE A 41 8.22 0.95 1.44
C ILE A 41 7.55 -0.27 2.05
N VAL A 42 6.25 -0.43 1.76
CA VAL A 42 5.43 -1.51 2.30
C VAL A 42 5.00 -2.42 1.16
N GLN A 43 5.16 -3.72 1.37
CA GLN A 43 4.68 -4.73 0.45
C GLN A 43 3.50 -5.44 1.09
N PHE A 44 2.49 -5.75 0.29
CA PHE A 44 1.31 -6.47 0.79
C PHE A 44 0.72 -7.32 -0.32
N MET A 45 -0.19 -8.21 0.06
CA MET A 45 -0.90 -9.04 -0.90
C MET A 45 -2.28 -8.46 -1.15
N ILE A 46 -2.72 -8.53 -2.40
CA ILE A 46 -4.10 -8.24 -2.78
C ILE A 46 -4.71 -9.59 -3.14
N GLU A 47 -5.62 -10.04 -2.29
CA GLU A 47 -6.21 -11.36 -2.45
C GLU A 47 -7.25 -11.36 -3.57
N ARG A 48 -7.75 -12.54 -3.90
CA ARG A 48 -8.71 -12.68 -5.00
C ARG A 48 -9.97 -11.85 -4.81
N ASP A 49 -10.38 -11.63 -3.57
CA ASP A 49 -11.55 -10.80 -3.30
C ASP A 49 -11.20 -9.31 -3.13
N GLY A 50 -9.94 -8.94 -3.36
CA GLY A 50 -9.46 -7.58 -3.23
C GLY A 50 -8.96 -7.20 -1.85
N THR A 51 -9.07 -8.09 -0.88
CA THR A 51 -8.61 -7.82 0.48
C THR A 51 -7.10 -7.62 0.53
N VAL A 52 -6.66 -6.57 1.23
CA VAL A 52 -5.24 -6.33 1.49
C VAL A 52 -4.84 -7.17 2.71
N SER A 53 -3.77 -7.94 2.55
CA SER A 53 -3.30 -8.82 3.62
C SER A 53 -1.77 -8.84 3.69
N SER A 54 -1.27 -9.35 4.80
CA SER A 54 0.17 -9.60 5.00
C SER A 54 1.06 -8.40 4.70
N PRO A 55 0.75 -7.21 5.23
CA PRO A 55 1.63 -6.06 5.01
C PRO A 55 2.97 -6.24 5.72
N ALA A 56 4.05 -5.88 5.04
CA ALA A 56 5.39 -5.99 5.58
C ALA A 56 6.23 -4.82 5.07
N VAL A 57 7.10 -4.31 5.94
CA VAL A 57 8.03 -3.25 5.57
C VAL A 57 9.21 -3.88 4.83
N VAL A 58 9.47 -3.43 3.61
CA VAL A 58 10.62 -3.89 2.83
C VAL A 58 11.74 -2.86 2.78
N GLU A 59 11.43 -1.60 3.06
CA GLU A 59 12.44 -0.58 3.25
C GLU A 59 12.03 0.27 4.44
N SER A 60 12.83 0.23 5.50
CA SER A 60 12.55 0.91 6.76
C SER A 60 13.06 2.34 6.75
N LEU A 61 12.38 3.21 7.46
CA LEU A 61 12.82 4.58 7.71
C LEU A 61 13.11 4.78 9.19
N HIS A 62 12.16 4.41 10.04
CA HIS A 62 12.25 4.57 11.49
C HIS A 62 11.20 3.65 12.10
N PRO A 63 11.50 2.96 13.21
CA PRO A 63 10.54 1.99 13.77
C PRO A 63 9.13 2.53 14.00
N LEU A 64 9.00 3.75 14.49
CA LEU A 64 7.69 4.35 14.72
C LEU A 64 6.98 4.68 13.42
N LEU A 65 7.71 5.14 12.41
CA LEU A 65 7.13 5.46 11.11
C LEU A 65 6.81 4.19 10.33
N ASP A 66 7.63 3.14 10.47
CA ASP A 66 7.35 1.84 9.88
C ASP A 66 6.02 1.30 10.40
N LYS A 67 5.82 1.38 11.72
CA LYS A 67 4.59 0.92 12.34
C LYS A 67 3.38 1.72 11.84
N GLU A 68 3.54 3.02 11.71
CA GLU A 68 2.48 3.88 11.21
C GLU A 68 2.13 3.55 9.76
N ALA A 69 3.13 3.30 8.93
CA ALA A 69 2.91 2.92 7.54
C ALA A 69 2.10 1.62 7.46
N LEU A 70 2.46 0.63 8.28
CA LEU A 70 1.72 -0.63 8.31
C LEU A 70 0.27 -0.42 8.76
N ARG A 71 0.05 0.46 9.73
CA ARG A 71 -1.30 0.77 10.21
C ARG A 71 -2.16 1.33 9.07
N VAL A 72 -1.63 2.29 8.32
CA VAL A 72 -2.38 2.93 7.23
C VAL A 72 -2.70 1.92 6.13
N ILE A 73 -1.72 1.10 5.74
CA ILE A 73 -1.96 0.08 4.71
C ILE A 73 -3.05 -0.90 5.16
N SER A 74 -3.08 -1.24 6.44
CA SER A 74 -4.08 -2.16 6.99
C SER A 74 -5.50 -1.58 6.98
N LEU A 75 -5.64 -0.27 6.81
CA LEU A 75 -6.94 0.39 6.74
C LEU A 75 -7.50 0.46 5.32
N MET A 76 -6.73 0.04 4.32
CA MET A 76 -7.16 0.15 2.93
C MET A 76 -8.45 -0.62 2.65
N PRO A 77 -9.32 -0.06 1.81
CA PRO A 77 -10.52 -0.77 1.35
C PRO A 77 -10.13 -1.88 0.38
N LYS A 78 -11.10 -2.68 -0.02
CA LYS A 78 -10.85 -3.73 -1.00
C LYS A 78 -10.48 -3.12 -2.34
N TRP A 79 -9.48 -3.72 -2.98
CA TRP A 79 -9.03 -3.35 -4.31
C TRP A 79 -9.78 -4.16 -5.36
N SER A 80 -9.73 -3.69 -6.61
CA SER A 80 -10.07 -4.54 -7.74
C SER A 80 -8.90 -5.50 -7.92
N PRO A 81 -9.15 -6.82 -7.87
CA PRO A 81 -8.04 -7.78 -7.94
C PRO A 81 -7.44 -7.89 -9.32
N ALA A 82 -6.22 -8.40 -9.39
CA ALA A 82 -5.52 -8.62 -10.65
C ALA A 82 -6.15 -9.78 -11.43
N LYS A 83 -5.99 -9.75 -12.74
CA LYS A 83 -6.44 -10.83 -13.63
C LYS A 83 -5.33 -11.21 -14.59
N VAL A 84 -5.19 -12.51 -14.77
CA VAL A 84 -4.26 -13.08 -15.75
C VAL A 84 -5.07 -14.02 -16.63
N GLY A 85 -5.08 -13.78 -17.95
CA GLY A 85 -5.84 -14.58 -18.88
C GLY A 85 -7.33 -14.64 -18.54
N GLY A 86 -7.89 -13.57 -17.99
CA GLY A 86 -9.29 -13.52 -17.59
C GLY A 86 -9.60 -14.13 -16.24
N ASN A 87 -8.62 -14.71 -15.57
CA ASN A 87 -8.80 -15.32 -14.25
C ASN A 87 -8.33 -14.39 -13.16
N ILE A 88 -9.12 -14.28 -12.09
CA ILE A 88 -8.75 -13.47 -10.93
C ILE A 88 -7.64 -14.19 -10.17
N VAL A 89 -6.57 -13.46 -9.84
CA VAL A 89 -5.43 -14.01 -9.11
C VAL A 89 -5.06 -13.09 -7.95
N GLU A 90 -4.44 -13.65 -6.93
CA GLU A 90 -3.85 -12.81 -5.90
C GLU A 90 -2.53 -12.23 -6.41
N THR A 91 -2.17 -11.05 -5.89
CA THR A 91 -1.03 -10.31 -6.41
C THR A 91 -0.30 -9.62 -5.28
N ARG A 92 1.03 -9.60 -5.39
CA ARG A 92 1.87 -8.83 -4.47
C ARG A 92 1.97 -7.41 -5.01
N TYR A 93 1.88 -6.45 -4.11
CA TYR A 93 1.97 -5.05 -4.49
C TYR A 93 2.86 -4.29 -3.50
N THR A 94 3.54 -3.27 -3.98
CA THR A 94 4.49 -2.51 -3.17
C THR A 94 4.19 -1.03 -3.34
N VAL A 95 4.10 -0.30 -2.23
CA VAL A 95 3.86 1.14 -2.26
C VAL A 95 4.83 1.89 -1.36
N PRO A 96 5.27 3.09 -1.76
CA PRO A 96 6.00 3.96 -0.87
C PRO A 96 5.01 4.78 -0.03
N VAL A 97 5.28 4.87 1.27
CA VAL A 97 4.55 5.75 2.16
C VAL A 97 5.49 6.89 2.53
N ASN A 98 5.16 8.08 2.06
CA ASN A 98 6.03 9.24 2.21
C ASN A 98 5.69 10.03 3.46
N PHE A 99 6.72 10.28 4.28
CA PHE A 99 6.59 11.08 5.49
C PHE A 99 7.27 12.43 5.26
N LYS A 100 6.48 13.48 5.29
CA LYS A 100 6.96 14.84 5.06
C LYS A 100 6.46 15.74 6.18
N LEU A 101 7.31 16.63 6.62
CA LEU A 101 6.90 17.68 7.54
C LEU A 101 6.22 18.78 6.77
N LYS A 102 5.23 19.37 7.41
CA LYS A 102 4.49 20.50 6.82
C LYS A 102 5.06 21.83 7.27
#